data_9a443747c8a891fb33976da7819bd954
#
_entry.id   9a443747c8a891fb33976da7819bd954
#
_cell.length_a   1.000
_cell.length_b   1.000
_cell.length_c   1.000
_cell.angle_alpha   90.00
_cell.angle_beta   90.00
_cell.angle_gamma   90.00
#
_symmetry.space_group_name_H-M   'P 1'
#
loop_
_entity.id
_entity.type
_entity.pdbx_description
1 polymer ?
#
loop_
_entity_poly.entity_id
_entity_poly.type
_entity_poly.pdbx_seq_one_letter_code
_entity_poly.pdbx_strand_id
1 'polypeptide(L)'
;MAAWGLFGQSAGVLGLDRGRTSLMVQAGNKYSGMFAYCLPADPSGTGFLDFGPGAATMAAVAVKEARQTPMLTYKGPRYYYVGMTGIKVGGHLLPISRSVFSAAGMIVDSGTVITRLPPLAYRQLRLAFAKDMAALGYQKAPGWFEMLDTCFNLTGLQGIVLLPTVSLVFQGGASLDMDATGILYVANVSHACLAFAANNRNSDMAVIGSTQQKTYSFMYDIGKKVVGFTPGAC
;
A
#
# COMPACT_ATOMS: atom_id res chain seq x y z
N MET A 1 -34.65 7.37 5.78
CA MET A 1 -34.29 6.00 6.19
C MET A 1 -32.78 5.98 6.33
N ALA A 2 -32.24 5.74 7.53
CA ALA A 2 -30.81 5.61 7.73
C ALA A 2 -30.38 4.26 7.14
N ALA A 3 -29.47 4.28 6.17
CA ALA A 3 -28.87 3.07 5.61
C ALA A 3 -27.90 2.50 6.66
N TRP A 4 -28.38 1.59 7.47
CA TRP A 4 -27.56 0.77 8.36
C TRP A 4 -26.92 -0.32 7.49
N GLY A 5 -25.61 -0.23 7.25
CA GLY A 5 -24.89 -1.20 6.43
C GLY A 5 -23.38 -0.96 6.47
N LEU A 6 -22.62 -1.73 5.67
CA LEU A 6 -21.16 -1.69 5.51
C LEU A 6 -20.58 -0.29 5.22
N PHE A 7 -21.39 0.68 4.82
CA PHE A 7 -20.97 2.01 4.42
C PHE A 7 -21.10 3.08 5.51
N GLY A 8 -21.71 2.76 6.67
CA GLY A 8 -21.90 3.74 7.77
C GLY A 8 -22.60 4.99 7.27
N GLN A 9 -21.94 6.15 7.33
CA GLN A 9 -22.45 7.45 6.85
C GLN A 9 -22.10 7.73 5.37
N SER A 10 -21.39 6.84 4.69
CA SER A 10 -21.00 7.03 3.29
C SER A 10 -22.20 6.84 2.36
N ALA A 11 -22.31 7.69 1.34
CA ALA A 11 -23.36 7.61 0.30
C ALA A 11 -23.21 6.39 -0.63
N GLY A 12 -22.02 5.79 -0.67
CA GLY A 12 -21.71 4.63 -1.50
C GLY A 12 -20.20 4.49 -1.73
N VAL A 13 -19.86 3.63 -2.70
CA VAL A 13 -18.48 3.36 -3.13
C VAL A 13 -18.33 3.67 -4.61
N LEU A 14 -17.33 4.45 -4.98
CA LEU A 14 -16.91 4.62 -6.36
C LEU A 14 -15.93 3.50 -6.73
N GLY A 15 -16.41 2.51 -7.49
CA GLY A 15 -15.58 1.42 -7.97
C GLY A 15 -14.66 1.88 -9.10
N LEU A 16 -13.35 1.72 -8.92
CA LEU A 16 -12.31 2.03 -9.91
C LEU A 16 -11.61 0.77 -10.43
N ASP A 17 -12.06 -0.41 -10.04
CA ASP A 17 -11.50 -1.68 -10.49
C ASP A 17 -11.75 -1.92 -12.00
N ARG A 18 -11.48 -3.11 -12.49
CA ARG A 18 -11.71 -3.52 -13.89
C ARG A 18 -13.02 -4.29 -14.07
N GLY A 19 -13.87 -4.31 -13.03
CA GLY A 19 -15.19 -4.94 -13.06
C GLY A 19 -16.19 -4.14 -13.89
N ARG A 20 -17.24 -4.82 -14.41
CA ARG A 20 -18.23 -4.23 -15.33
C ARG A 20 -18.97 -3.01 -14.75
N THR A 21 -19.08 -2.92 -13.44
CA THR A 21 -19.76 -1.82 -12.73
C THR A 21 -18.85 -0.67 -12.36
N SER A 22 -17.53 -0.78 -12.60
CA SER A 22 -16.59 0.27 -12.27
C SER A 22 -16.70 1.46 -13.23
N LEU A 23 -16.35 2.65 -12.75
CA LEU A 23 -16.31 3.85 -13.55
C LEU A 23 -15.35 3.69 -14.75
N MET A 24 -14.21 3.04 -14.55
CA MET A 24 -13.18 2.86 -15.59
C MET A 24 -13.64 1.95 -16.73
N VAL A 25 -14.55 1.02 -16.48
CA VAL A 25 -15.14 0.20 -17.54
C VAL A 25 -16.29 0.93 -18.23
N GLN A 26 -17.11 1.67 -17.50
CA GLN A 26 -18.27 2.38 -18.05
C GLN A 26 -17.89 3.66 -18.82
N ALA A 27 -16.87 4.39 -18.38
CA ALA A 27 -16.46 5.67 -18.93
C ALA A 27 -15.00 5.71 -19.41
N GLY A 28 -14.34 4.55 -19.51
CA GLY A 28 -12.91 4.46 -19.82
C GLY A 28 -12.49 5.11 -21.13
N ASN A 29 -13.34 5.04 -22.16
CA ASN A 29 -13.08 5.74 -23.43
C ASN A 29 -12.99 7.27 -23.27
N LYS A 30 -13.82 7.85 -22.41
CA LYS A 30 -13.80 9.29 -22.10
C LYS A 30 -12.51 9.71 -21.41
N TYR A 31 -11.93 8.84 -20.59
CA TYR A 31 -10.75 9.10 -19.79
C TYR A 31 -9.48 8.41 -20.34
N SER A 32 -9.52 7.92 -21.57
CA SER A 32 -8.40 7.22 -22.21
C SER A 32 -7.86 6.04 -21.38
N GLY A 33 -8.70 5.44 -20.55
CA GLY A 33 -8.31 4.35 -19.65
C GLY A 33 -7.29 4.74 -18.57
N MET A 34 -7.25 6.02 -18.18
CA MET A 34 -6.26 6.53 -17.23
C MET A 34 -6.93 7.17 -16.02
N PHE A 35 -6.37 6.93 -14.83
CA PHE A 35 -6.69 7.69 -13.62
C PHE A 35 -5.49 7.67 -12.66
N ALA A 36 -5.48 8.64 -11.74
CA ALA A 36 -4.52 8.71 -10.65
C ALA A 36 -5.20 9.23 -9.39
N TYR A 37 -4.70 8.83 -8.24
CA TYR A 37 -5.10 9.40 -6.96
C TYR A 37 -3.91 9.54 -6.04
N CYS A 38 -4.04 10.43 -5.06
CA CYS A 38 -3.15 10.54 -3.93
C CYS A 38 -3.97 10.62 -2.64
N LEU A 39 -3.60 9.80 -1.65
CA LEU A 39 -4.21 9.80 -0.33
C LEU A 39 -3.30 10.60 0.62
N PRO A 40 -3.82 11.63 1.32
CA PRO A 40 -3.01 12.44 2.22
C PRO A 40 -2.58 11.63 3.45
N ALA A 41 -1.50 12.05 4.11
CA ALA A 41 -0.97 11.42 5.31
C ALA A 41 -1.93 11.48 6.48
N ASP A 42 -2.62 12.60 6.63
CA ASP A 42 -3.57 12.88 7.72
C ASP A 42 -4.93 13.41 7.20
N PRO A 43 -5.99 13.38 8.03
CA PRO A 43 -7.33 13.81 7.62
C PRO A 43 -7.46 15.29 7.25
N SER A 44 -6.53 16.15 7.66
CA SER A 44 -6.52 17.58 7.32
C SER A 44 -5.83 17.87 5.98
N GLY A 45 -5.09 16.90 5.47
CA GLY A 45 -4.39 17.01 4.19
C GLY A 45 -5.34 16.96 3.00
N THR A 46 -4.86 17.46 1.87
CA THR A 46 -5.61 17.44 0.60
C THR A 46 -5.02 16.36 -0.31
N GLY A 47 -5.87 15.42 -0.71
CA GLY A 47 -5.57 14.45 -1.75
C GLY A 47 -6.23 14.83 -3.07
N PHE A 48 -6.10 13.96 -4.07
CA PHE A 48 -6.79 14.13 -5.35
C PHE A 48 -7.23 12.79 -5.94
N LEU A 49 -8.19 12.87 -6.84
CA LEU A 49 -8.58 11.79 -7.77
C LEU A 49 -8.76 12.42 -9.14
N ASP A 50 -7.95 12.02 -10.09
CA ASP A 50 -7.88 12.58 -11.43
C ASP A 50 -8.15 11.51 -12.49
N PHE A 51 -8.79 11.91 -13.60
CA PHE A 51 -9.15 11.01 -14.70
C PHE A 51 -8.64 11.53 -16.03
N GLY A 52 -8.22 10.63 -16.90
CA GLY A 52 -7.76 10.92 -18.24
C GLY A 52 -6.26 11.24 -18.32
N PRO A 53 -5.77 11.75 -19.47
CA PRO A 53 -4.35 12.01 -19.70
C PRO A 53 -3.74 13.02 -18.71
N GLY A 54 -4.54 13.93 -18.14
CA GLY A 54 -4.12 14.85 -17.07
C GLY A 54 -3.63 14.13 -15.80
N ALA A 55 -4.18 12.95 -15.50
CA ALA A 55 -3.75 12.13 -14.39
C ALA A 55 -2.25 11.75 -14.47
N ALA A 56 -1.74 11.50 -15.67
CA ALA A 56 -0.32 11.25 -15.88
C ALA A 56 0.55 12.49 -15.68
N THR A 57 0.01 13.67 -15.97
CA THR A 57 0.73 14.95 -15.83
C THR A 57 0.85 15.33 -14.34
N MET A 58 -0.22 15.17 -13.57
CA MET A 58 -0.18 15.41 -12.11
C MET A 58 0.78 14.46 -11.40
N ALA A 59 0.80 13.19 -11.81
CA ALA A 59 1.77 12.22 -11.33
C ALA A 59 3.21 12.50 -11.81
N ALA A 60 3.39 13.12 -12.99
CA ALA A 60 4.70 13.35 -13.62
C ALA A 60 5.29 14.74 -13.29
N VAL A 61 4.46 15.76 -13.01
CA VAL A 61 4.93 17.12 -12.69
C VAL A 61 5.69 17.15 -11.36
N ALA A 62 5.35 16.24 -10.46
CA ALA A 62 6.01 16.22 -9.15
C ALA A 62 7.44 15.68 -9.22
N VAL A 63 7.79 14.77 -10.16
CA VAL A 63 9.11 14.08 -10.07
C VAL A 63 9.62 13.49 -11.38
N LYS A 64 10.90 13.68 -11.67
CA LYS A 64 11.71 12.86 -12.58
C LYS A 64 11.76 11.36 -12.21
N GLU A 65 11.00 10.92 -11.20
CA GLU A 65 11.13 9.61 -10.54
C GLU A 65 9.84 8.77 -10.54
N ALA A 66 8.93 8.97 -11.49
CA ALA A 66 7.78 8.09 -11.63
C ALA A 66 8.26 6.64 -11.83
N ARG A 67 8.08 5.82 -10.80
CA ARG A 67 8.44 4.40 -10.84
C ARG A 67 7.25 3.62 -11.33
N GLN A 68 7.41 2.81 -12.37
CA GLN A 68 6.33 2.05 -12.97
C GLN A 68 6.58 0.55 -12.88
N THR A 69 5.51 -0.21 -12.64
CA THR A 69 5.52 -1.67 -12.69
C THR A 69 4.47 -2.17 -13.69
N PRO A 70 4.75 -3.27 -14.40
CA PRO A 70 3.76 -3.88 -15.29
C PRO A 70 2.52 -4.34 -14.53
N MET A 71 1.35 -4.13 -15.13
CA MET A 71 0.08 -4.69 -14.70
C MET A 71 -0.03 -6.14 -15.19
N LEU A 72 -0.24 -7.09 -14.26
CA LEU A 72 -0.32 -8.51 -14.57
C LEU A 72 -1.74 -8.89 -15.02
N THR A 73 -2.04 -8.69 -16.29
CA THR A 73 -3.39 -8.90 -16.85
C THR A 73 -3.81 -10.37 -16.90
N TYR A 74 -2.84 -11.30 -16.87
CA TYR A 74 -3.08 -12.76 -16.88
C TYR A 74 -3.56 -13.32 -15.54
N LYS A 75 -3.45 -12.57 -14.44
CA LYS A 75 -3.92 -12.99 -13.11
C LYS A 75 -5.44 -12.92 -12.96
N GLY A 76 -6.10 -12.12 -13.77
CA GLY A 76 -7.55 -12.00 -13.80
C GLY A 76 -8.03 -10.66 -14.37
N PRO A 77 -9.31 -10.59 -14.77
CA PRO A 77 -9.86 -9.41 -15.43
C PRO A 77 -10.31 -8.31 -14.45
N ARG A 78 -10.48 -8.62 -13.16
CA ARG A 78 -11.19 -7.74 -12.23
C ARG A 78 -10.30 -6.71 -11.54
N TYR A 79 -9.09 -7.08 -11.12
CA TYR A 79 -8.24 -6.22 -10.31
C TYR A 79 -7.00 -5.75 -11.06
N TYR A 80 -6.35 -4.72 -10.51
CA TYR A 80 -5.04 -4.26 -10.97
C TYR A 80 -3.96 -5.04 -10.23
N TYR A 81 -3.56 -6.17 -10.81
CA TYR A 81 -2.50 -6.99 -10.25
C TYR A 81 -1.13 -6.42 -10.59
N VAL A 82 -0.25 -6.37 -9.60
CA VAL A 82 1.16 -5.99 -9.72
C VAL A 82 2.07 -7.14 -9.29
N GLY A 83 3.25 -7.20 -9.86
CA GLY A 83 4.24 -8.23 -9.58
C GLY A 83 5.22 -7.81 -8.51
N MET A 84 4.96 -8.11 -7.24
CA MET A 84 5.95 -7.92 -6.18
C MET A 84 7.07 -8.93 -6.30
N THR A 85 8.33 -8.50 -6.12
CA THR A 85 9.54 -9.31 -6.24
C THR A 85 10.35 -9.41 -4.96
N GLY A 86 10.08 -8.54 -3.99
CA GLY A 86 10.79 -8.51 -2.71
C GLY A 86 10.31 -7.46 -1.74
N ILE A 87 10.84 -7.54 -0.53
CA ILE A 87 10.68 -6.54 0.54
C ILE A 87 12.07 -6.19 1.04
N LYS A 88 12.33 -4.90 1.29
CA LYS A 88 13.54 -4.43 1.96
C LYS A 88 13.19 -3.88 3.34
N VAL A 89 14.09 -4.13 4.31
CA VAL A 89 14.07 -3.51 5.65
C VAL A 89 15.47 -3.00 5.94
N GLY A 90 15.59 -1.78 6.41
CA GLY A 90 16.90 -1.14 6.64
C GLY A 90 17.79 -1.10 5.38
N GLY A 91 17.18 -1.02 4.19
CA GLY A 91 17.88 -1.09 2.90
C GLY A 91 18.24 -2.51 2.42
N HIS A 92 18.11 -3.54 3.25
CA HIS A 92 18.47 -4.92 2.92
C HIS A 92 17.29 -5.72 2.37
N LEU A 93 17.50 -6.38 1.22
CA LEU A 93 16.51 -7.26 0.62
C LEU A 93 16.34 -8.52 1.50
N LEU A 94 15.09 -8.81 1.88
CA LEU A 94 14.78 -9.97 2.70
C LEU A 94 14.88 -11.27 1.90
N PRO A 95 15.29 -12.39 2.54
CA PRO A 95 15.43 -13.69 1.90
C PRO A 95 14.08 -14.37 1.68
N ILE A 96 13.26 -13.82 0.79
CA ILE A 96 11.94 -14.32 0.45
C ILE A 96 11.97 -14.81 -0.99
N SER A 97 11.57 -16.05 -1.23
CA SER A 97 11.44 -16.57 -2.60
C SER A 97 10.38 -15.78 -3.39
N ARG A 98 10.69 -15.43 -4.63
CA ARG A 98 9.74 -14.78 -5.53
C ARG A 98 8.45 -15.58 -5.74
N SER A 99 8.51 -16.89 -5.61
CA SER A 99 7.33 -17.78 -5.70
C SER A 99 6.28 -17.48 -4.62
N VAL A 100 6.68 -16.98 -3.45
CA VAL A 100 5.77 -16.57 -2.38
C VAL A 100 4.84 -15.45 -2.85
N PHE A 101 5.34 -14.51 -3.65
CA PHE A 101 4.56 -13.39 -4.15
C PHE A 101 3.77 -13.71 -5.43
N SER A 102 4.26 -14.67 -6.23
CA SER A 102 3.65 -14.97 -7.53
C SER A 102 2.46 -15.92 -7.45
N ALA A 103 2.23 -16.62 -6.34
CA ALA A 103 1.18 -17.64 -6.22
C ALA A 103 -0.22 -17.05 -6.48
N ALA A 104 -0.73 -16.21 -5.60
CA ALA A 104 -2.04 -15.58 -5.76
C ALA A 104 -1.99 -14.19 -6.42
N GLY A 105 -0.81 -13.59 -6.50
CA GLY A 105 -0.60 -12.22 -6.96
C GLY A 105 -0.86 -11.19 -5.86
N MET A 106 -0.60 -9.93 -6.20
CA MET A 106 -0.82 -8.78 -5.32
C MET A 106 -1.64 -7.73 -6.07
N ILE A 107 -2.59 -7.12 -5.39
CA ILE A 107 -3.37 -5.99 -5.91
C ILE A 107 -3.09 -4.71 -5.12
N VAL A 108 -3.36 -3.57 -5.74
CA VAL A 108 -3.41 -2.27 -5.08
C VAL A 108 -4.88 -1.95 -4.81
N ASP A 109 -5.25 -1.76 -3.54
CA ASP A 109 -6.63 -1.54 -3.13
C ASP A 109 -6.72 -0.47 -2.05
N SER A 110 -7.19 0.72 -2.41
CA SER A 110 -7.41 1.83 -1.50
C SER A 110 -8.59 1.60 -0.53
N GLY A 111 -9.43 0.62 -0.80
CA GLY A 111 -10.54 0.20 0.08
C GLY A 111 -10.10 -0.73 1.23
N THR A 112 -8.90 -1.25 1.20
CA THR A 112 -8.28 -2.03 2.29
C THR A 112 -7.36 -1.12 3.10
N VAL A 113 -7.50 -1.07 4.42
CA VAL A 113 -6.68 -0.18 5.26
C VAL A 113 -5.25 -0.70 5.40
N ILE A 114 -5.09 -1.93 5.87
CA ILE A 114 -3.79 -2.54 6.21
C ILE A 114 -3.34 -3.48 5.09
N THR A 115 -2.10 -3.33 4.65
CA THR A 115 -1.48 -4.25 3.68
C THR A 115 -1.45 -5.68 4.21
N ARG A 116 -1.92 -6.59 3.36
CA ARG A 116 -1.95 -8.03 3.63
C ARG A 116 -0.90 -8.73 2.78
N LEU A 117 -0.02 -9.46 3.44
CA LEU A 117 1.06 -10.21 2.81
C LEU A 117 0.88 -11.73 2.98
N PRO A 118 1.42 -12.54 2.06
CA PRO A 118 1.52 -13.98 2.31
C PRO A 118 2.21 -14.23 3.65
N PRO A 119 1.76 -15.19 4.46
CA PRO A 119 2.30 -15.46 5.81
C PRO A 119 3.83 -15.60 5.87
N LEU A 120 4.44 -16.25 4.88
CA LEU A 120 5.90 -16.38 4.80
C LEU A 120 6.59 -15.02 4.59
N ALA A 121 6.04 -14.16 3.75
CA ALA A 121 6.59 -12.83 3.50
C ALA A 121 6.43 -11.93 4.73
N TYR A 122 5.24 -11.91 5.33
CA TYR A 122 4.97 -11.16 6.55
C TYR A 122 5.89 -11.58 7.70
N ARG A 123 6.10 -12.89 7.90
CA ARG A 123 7.02 -13.41 8.92
C ARG A 123 8.42 -12.85 8.78
N GLN A 124 8.97 -12.82 7.56
CA GLN A 124 10.31 -12.28 7.32
C GLN A 124 10.36 -10.77 7.56
N LEU A 125 9.35 -10.03 7.10
CA LEU A 125 9.22 -8.59 7.32
C LEU A 125 9.20 -8.28 8.82
N ARG A 126 8.31 -8.88 9.60
CA ARG A 126 8.16 -8.58 11.03
C ARG A 126 9.40 -8.95 11.85
N LEU A 127 10.10 -10.05 11.49
CA LEU A 127 11.33 -10.45 12.18
C LEU A 127 12.46 -9.46 11.94
N ALA A 128 12.67 -9.04 10.68
CA ALA A 128 13.68 -8.05 10.33
C ALA A 128 13.37 -6.70 10.97
N PHE A 129 12.13 -6.23 10.83
CA PHE A 129 11.69 -4.96 11.41
C PHE A 129 11.82 -4.95 12.93
N ALA A 130 11.36 -6.00 13.62
CA ALA A 130 11.47 -6.08 15.09
C ALA A 130 12.93 -6.15 15.57
N LYS A 131 13.83 -6.79 14.82
CA LYS A 131 15.26 -6.80 15.10
C LYS A 131 15.85 -5.39 15.02
N ASP A 132 15.53 -4.66 13.95
CA ASP A 132 16.08 -3.32 13.74
C ASP A 132 15.48 -2.31 14.73
N MET A 133 14.18 -2.43 15.08
CA MET A 133 13.55 -1.64 16.15
C MET A 133 14.22 -1.88 17.51
N ALA A 134 14.53 -3.13 17.84
CA ALA A 134 15.25 -3.46 19.07
C ALA A 134 16.69 -2.86 19.08
N ALA A 135 17.38 -2.86 17.94
CA ALA A 135 18.69 -2.22 17.80
C ALA A 135 18.63 -0.69 17.99
N LEU A 136 17.50 -0.06 17.67
CA LEU A 136 17.21 1.35 17.95
C LEU A 136 16.76 1.61 19.39
N GLY A 137 16.67 0.57 20.24
CA GLY A 137 16.30 0.68 21.64
C GLY A 137 14.80 0.60 21.95
N TYR A 138 13.95 0.36 20.93
CA TYR A 138 12.49 0.26 21.14
C TYR A 138 12.11 -1.08 21.73
N GLN A 139 11.25 -1.02 22.77
CA GLN A 139 10.70 -2.22 23.41
C GLN A 139 9.39 -2.64 22.76
N LYS A 140 9.20 -3.94 22.64
CA LYS A 140 7.91 -4.47 22.19
C LYS A 140 6.80 -4.09 23.19
N ALA A 141 5.67 -3.65 22.67
CA ALA A 141 4.46 -3.50 23.43
C ALA A 141 3.85 -4.89 23.74
N PRO A 142 3.22 -5.08 24.92
CA PRO A 142 2.49 -6.30 25.20
C PRO A 142 1.19 -6.35 24.38
N GLY A 143 0.89 -7.54 23.84
CA GLY A 143 -0.38 -7.78 23.12
C GLY A 143 -0.38 -7.28 21.68
N TRP A 144 -1.56 -7.35 21.09
CA TRP A 144 -1.87 -7.00 19.69
C TRP A 144 -2.80 -5.79 19.68
N PHE A 145 -2.78 -5.07 18.58
CA PHE A 145 -3.81 -4.08 18.28
C PHE A 145 -4.61 -4.57 17.06
N GLU A 146 -5.85 -4.99 17.28
CA GLU A 146 -6.69 -5.60 16.24
C GLU A 146 -5.96 -6.77 15.55
N MET A 147 -5.64 -6.59 14.25
CA MET A 147 -4.93 -7.58 13.45
C MET A 147 -3.40 -7.38 13.43
N LEU A 148 -2.89 -6.33 14.08
CA LEU A 148 -1.48 -5.97 14.09
C LEU A 148 -0.79 -6.62 15.28
N ASP A 149 0.10 -7.58 15.03
CA ASP A 149 0.75 -8.42 16.04
C ASP A 149 2.17 -7.98 16.40
N THR A 150 2.67 -6.93 15.78
CA THR A 150 4.05 -6.46 15.94
C THR A 150 4.05 -5.00 16.36
N CYS A 151 3.91 -4.78 17.67
CA CYS A 151 3.75 -3.45 18.27
C CYS A 151 4.93 -3.09 19.16
N PHE A 152 5.18 -1.79 19.31
CA PHE A 152 6.25 -1.19 20.08
C PHE A 152 5.70 -0.13 21.02
N ASN A 153 6.34 0.02 22.18
CA ASN A 153 6.01 1.05 23.15
C ASN A 153 6.88 2.29 22.87
N LEU A 154 6.25 3.40 22.55
CA LEU A 154 6.88 4.70 22.31
C LEU A 154 6.65 5.67 23.50
N THR A 155 6.16 5.18 24.64
CA THR A 155 5.91 6.02 25.84
C THR A 155 7.22 6.64 26.33
N GLY A 156 7.18 7.94 26.59
CA GLY A 156 8.34 8.69 27.09
C GLY A 156 9.36 9.10 26.02
N LEU A 157 9.17 8.70 24.77
CA LEU A 157 10.01 9.21 23.67
C LEU A 157 9.68 10.67 23.39
N GLN A 158 10.74 11.47 23.24
CA GLN A 158 10.65 12.88 22.84
C GLN A 158 11.37 13.07 21.51
N GLY A 159 10.78 13.88 20.62
CA GLY A 159 11.37 14.20 19.33
C GLY A 159 11.00 13.20 18.22
N ILE A 160 11.89 13.06 17.25
CA ILE A 160 11.66 12.26 16.04
C ILE A 160 11.85 10.78 16.35
N VAL A 161 10.85 9.97 16.02
CA VAL A 161 10.94 8.51 16.10
C VAL A 161 11.71 8.00 14.88
N LEU A 162 12.91 7.46 15.09
CA LEU A 162 13.68 6.81 14.02
C LEU A 162 13.10 5.43 13.74
N LEU A 163 12.91 5.10 12.47
CA LEU A 163 12.37 3.82 12.05
C LEU A 163 13.27 3.15 11.03
N PRO A 164 13.34 1.81 11.03
CA PRO A 164 13.89 1.08 9.90
C PRO A 164 13.11 1.40 8.63
N THR A 165 13.79 1.68 7.53
CA THR A 165 13.13 1.86 6.24
C THR A 165 12.46 0.57 5.79
N VAL A 166 11.29 0.68 5.16
CA VAL A 166 10.59 -0.46 4.56
C VAL A 166 10.24 -0.11 3.11
N SER A 167 10.57 -1.02 2.19
CA SER A 167 10.27 -0.84 0.77
C SER A 167 9.66 -2.12 0.19
N LEU A 168 8.62 -1.98 -0.64
CA LEU A 168 8.11 -3.06 -1.49
C LEU A 168 8.72 -2.92 -2.88
N VAL A 169 9.31 -4.00 -3.38
CA VAL A 169 9.99 -4.03 -4.68
C VAL A 169 9.14 -4.78 -5.68
N PHE A 170 9.00 -4.23 -6.89
CA PHE A 170 8.14 -4.74 -7.96
C PHE A 170 8.91 -5.09 -9.23
N GLN A 171 8.23 -5.78 -10.13
CA GLN A 171 8.74 -6.04 -11.48
C GLN A 171 9.06 -4.73 -12.20
N GLY A 172 10.11 -4.74 -13.03
CA GLY A 172 10.60 -3.52 -13.68
C GLY A 172 11.51 -2.66 -12.79
N GLY A 173 11.79 -3.08 -11.54
CA GLY A 173 12.66 -2.35 -10.63
C GLY A 173 11.97 -1.22 -9.86
N ALA A 174 10.67 -1.03 -10.04
CA ALA A 174 9.90 -0.07 -9.25
C ALA A 174 9.95 -0.43 -7.75
N SER A 175 10.02 0.59 -6.90
CA SER A 175 10.03 0.45 -5.44
C SER A 175 9.05 1.43 -4.81
N LEU A 176 8.23 0.95 -3.89
CA LEU A 176 7.40 1.77 -3.01
C LEU A 176 8.13 1.89 -1.67
N ASP A 177 8.82 3.01 -1.49
CA ASP A 177 9.62 3.31 -0.30
C ASP A 177 8.74 4.07 0.69
N MET A 178 8.41 3.46 1.82
CA MET A 178 7.40 4.00 2.74
C MET A 178 7.98 5.04 3.68
N ASP A 179 7.20 6.06 3.94
CA ASP A 179 7.42 6.97 5.05
C ASP A 179 6.95 6.36 6.40
N ALA A 180 7.13 7.10 7.48
CA ALA A 180 6.77 6.64 8.82
C ALA A 180 5.27 6.27 8.94
N THR A 181 4.39 6.99 8.25
CA THR A 181 2.93 6.77 8.30
C THR A 181 2.51 5.51 7.55
N GLY A 182 3.28 5.10 6.54
CA GLY A 182 3.12 3.84 5.83
C GLY A 182 3.75 2.64 6.55
N ILE A 183 4.68 2.88 7.48
CA ILE A 183 5.38 1.83 8.23
C ILE A 183 4.67 1.53 9.55
N LEU A 184 4.29 2.56 10.32
CA LEU A 184 3.66 2.40 11.63
C LEU A 184 2.22 2.90 11.63
N TYR A 185 1.36 2.09 12.20
CA TYR A 185 0.02 2.47 12.66
C TYR A 185 0.09 2.80 14.16
N VAL A 186 -0.10 4.06 14.51
CA VAL A 186 -0.04 4.52 15.91
C VAL A 186 -1.45 4.55 16.47
N ALA A 187 -1.82 3.50 17.21
CA ALA A 187 -3.09 3.45 17.94
C ALA A 187 -3.07 4.40 19.16
N ASN A 188 -1.95 4.40 19.86
CA ASN A 188 -1.57 5.34 20.92
C ASN A 188 -0.06 5.22 21.18
N VAL A 189 0.50 6.07 22.08
CA VAL A 189 1.94 6.09 22.37
C VAL A 189 2.50 4.78 22.93
N SER A 190 1.69 3.95 23.56
CA SER A 190 2.11 2.62 24.08
C SER A 190 1.95 1.51 23.03
N HIS A 191 1.24 1.76 21.93
CA HIS A 191 0.99 0.79 20.87
C HIS A 191 1.13 1.43 19.48
N ALA A 192 2.36 1.47 19.00
CA ALA A 192 2.70 1.79 17.62
C ALA A 192 3.08 0.49 16.90
N CYS A 193 2.26 0.06 15.97
CA CYS A 193 2.35 -1.27 15.37
C CYS A 193 2.82 -1.21 13.92
N LEU A 194 3.63 -2.18 13.50
CA LEU A 194 3.96 -2.37 12.08
C LEU A 194 2.66 -2.50 11.28
N ALA A 195 2.42 -1.58 10.33
CA ALA A 195 1.17 -1.42 9.59
C ALA A 195 0.97 -2.48 8.49
N PHE A 196 1.32 -3.72 8.79
CA PHE A 196 1.20 -4.89 7.92
C PHE A 196 0.60 -6.05 8.69
N ALA A 197 -0.11 -6.92 7.98
CA ALA A 197 -0.64 -8.15 8.56
C ALA A 197 -0.46 -9.33 7.61
N ALA A 198 -0.50 -10.54 8.16
CA ALA A 198 -0.48 -11.75 7.36
C ALA A 198 -1.87 -12.04 6.77
N ASN A 199 -1.89 -12.63 5.57
CA ASN A 199 -3.02 -13.41 5.09
C ASN A 199 -3.16 -14.71 5.91
N ASN A 200 -4.29 -15.40 5.77
CA ASN A 200 -4.48 -16.70 6.41
C ASN A 200 -3.63 -17.78 5.74
N ARG A 201 -3.45 -17.72 4.42
CA ARG A 201 -2.70 -18.71 3.61
C ARG A 201 -1.78 -18.01 2.63
N ASN A 202 -0.67 -18.69 2.25
CA ASN A 202 0.23 -18.17 1.21
C ASN A 202 -0.43 -18.10 -0.18
N SER A 203 -1.52 -18.82 -0.40
CA SER A 203 -2.33 -18.78 -1.62
C SER A 203 -3.33 -17.65 -1.67
N ASP A 204 -3.56 -16.94 -0.57
CA ASP A 204 -4.50 -15.83 -0.52
C ASP A 204 -3.86 -14.60 -1.21
N MET A 205 -4.67 -13.87 -1.97
CA MET A 205 -4.25 -12.69 -2.69
C MET A 205 -3.67 -11.63 -1.73
N ALA A 206 -2.49 -11.16 -2.02
CA ALA A 206 -1.88 -10.08 -1.28
C ALA A 206 -2.50 -8.73 -1.69
N VAL A 207 -2.55 -7.79 -0.76
CA VAL A 207 -3.17 -6.48 -0.97
C VAL A 207 -2.25 -5.38 -0.45
N ILE A 208 -1.99 -4.36 -1.26
CA ILE A 208 -1.40 -3.10 -0.80
C ILE A 208 -2.53 -2.20 -0.32
N GLY A 209 -2.62 -2.00 0.99
CA GLY A 209 -3.65 -1.21 1.64
C GLY A 209 -3.42 0.30 1.56
N SER A 210 -4.45 1.08 1.90
CA SER A 210 -4.40 2.54 1.82
C SER A 210 -3.36 3.16 2.75
N THR A 211 -3.03 2.53 3.87
CA THR A 211 -1.96 3.02 4.77
C THR A 211 -0.61 3.12 4.05
N GLN A 212 -0.27 2.15 3.21
CA GLN A 212 0.98 2.16 2.43
C GLN A 212 0.89 3.01 1.16
N GLN A 213 -0.30 3.46 0.79
CA GLN A 213 -0.51 4.31 -0.38
C GLN A 213 -0.49 5.81 -0.07
N LYS A 214 -0.55 6.19 1.21
CA LYS A 214 -0.52 7.59 1.65
C LYS A 214 0.71 8.31 1.13
N THR A 215 0.56 9.58 0.82
CA THR A 215 1.60 10.49 0.29
C THR A 215 2.10 10.16 -1.12
N TYR A 216 1.69 9.03 -1.68
CA TYR A 216 2.04 8.60 -3.04
C TYR A 216 0.90 8.88 -4.01
N SER A 217 1.21 9.38 -5.18
CA SER A 217 0.30 9.29 -6.32
C SER A 217 0.38 7.88 -6.91
N PHE A 218 -0.76 7.22 -6.99
CA PHE A 218 -0.94 5.97 -7.73
C PHE A 218 -1.61 6.25 -9.05
N MET A 219 -0.89 6.06 -10.15
CA MET A 219 -1.37 6.24 -11.52
C MET A 219 -1.60 4.89 -12.19
N TYR A 220 -2.73 4.76 -12.86
CA TYR A 220 -3.12 3.58 -13.63
C TYR A 220 -3.27 3.97 -15.09
N ASP A 221 -2.48 3.35 -15.96
CA ASP A 221 -2.63 3.42 -17.41
C ASP A 221 -3.03 2.03 -17.92
N ILE A 222 -4.34 1.85 -18.13
CA ILE A 222 -4.92 0.57 -18.54
C ILE A 222 -4.48 0.21 -19.97
N GLY A 223 -4.32 1.23 -20.83
CA GLY A 223 -3.87 1.05 -22.21
C GLY A 223 -2.43 0.55 -22.30
N LYS A 224 -1.52 1.15 -21.54
CA LYS A 224 -0.13 0.72 -21.44
C LYS A 224 0.08 -0.45 -20.50
N LYS A 225 -0.94 -0.83 -19.72
CA LYS A 225 -0.88 -1.91 -18.73
C LYS A 225 0.21 -1.68 -17.67
N VAL A 226 0.27 -0.49 -17.11
CA VAL A 226 1.21 -0.12 -16.06
C VAL A 226 0.50 0.52 -14.86
N VAL A 227 1.12 0.34 -13.68
CA VAL A 227 0.80 1.08 -12.46
C VAL A 227 2.04 1.89 -12.08
N GLY A 228 1.88 3.18 -11.86
CA GLY A 228 2.95 4.10 -11.47
C GLY A 228 2.82 4.51 -10.01
N PHE A 229 3.95 4.75 -9.35
CA PHE A 229 4.05 5.28 -7.99
C PHE A 229 4.95 6.51 -7.98
N THR A 230 4.45 7.63 -7.45
CA THR A 230 5.22 8.88 -7.34
C THR A 230 5.15 9.38 -5.90
N PRO A 231 6.27 9.47 -5.17
CA PRO A 231 6.28 9.93 -3.78
C PRO A 231 6.00 11.44 -3.67
N GLY A 232 5.50 11.87 -2.50
CA GLY A 232 5.35 13.28 -2.15
C GLY A 232 4.36 14.04 -3.03
N ALA A 233 3.30 13.37 -3.50
CA ALA A 233 2.35 13.95 -4.43
C ALA A 233 1.18 14.66 -3.73
N CYS A 234 0.99 14.41 -2.43
CA CYS A 234 -0.01 15.08 -1.60
C CYS A 234 0.34 15.04 -0.12
#